data_861637c3b8c12a019671f73e8a183a55
#
_entry.id   861637c3b8c12a019671f73e8a183a55
#
_cell.length_a   1.000
_cell.length_b   1.000
_cell.length_c   1.000
_cell.angle_alpha   90.00
_cell.angle_beta   90.00
_cell.angle_gamma   90.00
#
_symmetry.space_group_name_H-M   'P 1'
#
loop_
_entity.id
_entity.type
_entity.pdbx_description
1 polymer ?
#
loop_
_entity_poly.entity_id
_entity_poly.type
_entity_poly.pdbx_seq_one_letter_code
_entity_poly.pdbx_strand_id
1 'polypeptide(L)'
;MNKNLLLLGILSCALTMPAVAEEVEDASKAKAPVTENGESVKKNVPSRFTIGGYGEAVMSRNFYSQHFNRYRDPDTYKNDPSHGRFDLPHVTLNLGYDFGHGWTMGMEIEFEHGGTESAVEIDADESGEYEAETERGGEVALEQFWINKAFAGGKFNIKAGEIIIPVGEINAYHMPNNFFSVYRSEGEAKMLPNTWHQVGVSLWGRVSDWRYEAIFTSGLDAERFGHNCYVHYGATSPYEYKLANVYAGAARIDNYSIPGVRLSLSGYYGYTFKNTERKASASYDKVHGALAIGSFGLELNRWNWIVRGNATYSHLSDAAKMTTFMNAFPKHTQQDGSPSKHSPIASNAYAVGLEAGYNIFSQVDCLRDKQKLYLFGRYDDYNTYAAGNQKAAYKYDHVKRMAVGVNYSPVKQVIIKGEYGKRFLSHGYNDEPSVSLGITYYGWFLR
;
A
#
# COMPACT_ATOMS: atom_id res chain seq x y z
N MET A 1 -0.70 -38.13 30.09
CA MET A 1 -1.14 -37.97 28.67
C MET A 1 -0.94 -36.52 28.30
N ASN A 2 -0.03 -36.30 27.39
CA ASN A 2 0.62 -35.00 27.11
C ASN A 2 -0.32 -33.97 26.48
N LYS A 3 -0.42 -32.84 27.15
CA LYS A 3 -0.99 -31.58 26.60
C LYS A 3 0.13 -30.66 26.13
N ASN A 4 0.85 -30.99 25.10
CA ASN A 4 1.86 -30.09 24.50
C ASN A 4 2.03 -30.46 23.03
N LEU A 5 1.04 -30.13 22.21
CA LEU A 5 1.20 -30.15 20.74
C LEU A 5 0.11 -29.32 20.06
N LEU A 6 0.08 -28.01 20.35
CA LEU A 6 -0.81 -27.11 19.62
C LEU A 6 -0.31 -25.64 19.69
N LEU A 7 0.99 -25.44 19.43
CA LEU A 7 1.56 -24.08 19.40
C LEU A 7 2.53 -23.84 18.23
N LEU A 8 2.29 -24.48 17.10
CA LEU A 8 3.16 -24.33 15.90
C LEU A 8 2.35 -24.12 14.63
N GLY A 9 1.46 -23.16 14.60
CA GLY A 9 0.60 -22.97 13.42
C GLY A 9 0.15 -21.55 13.11
N ILE A 10 0.52 -20.55 13.91
CA ILE A 10 0.02 -19.19 13.71
C ILE A 10 1.19 -18.20 13.78
N LEU A 11 2.12 -18.33 12.82
CA LEU A 11 3.10 -17.30 12.53
C LEU A 11 3.10 -17.05 11.02
N SER A 12 1.95 -16.74 10.44
CA SER A 12 1.84 -16.30 9.08
C SER A 12 1.42 -14.83 9.05
N CYS A 13 2.39 -14.01 8.67
CA CYS A 13 2.18 -12.75 7.97
C CYS A 13 1.48 -11.61 8.68
N ALA A 14 2.18 -10.99 9.61
CA ALA A 14 2.08 -9.55 9.79
C ALA A 14 3.51 -9.00 9.81
N LEU A 15 4.21 -9.11 8.69
CA LEU A 15 5.53 -8.54 8.50
C LEU A 15 5.40 -7.13 7.94
N THR A 16 4.80 -6.24 8.72
CA THR A 16 5.31 -4.88 8.80
C THR A 16 6.51 -4.97 9.74
N MET A 17 7.61 -4.35 9.45
CA MET A 17 8.87 -4.38 10.21
C MET A 17 8.82 -4.29 11.76
N PRO A 18 7.69 -4.08 12.46
CA PRO A 18 7.61 -4.24 13.91
C PRO A 18 7.98 -5.64 14.44
N ALA A 19 7.95 -6.68 13.61
CA ALA A 19 8.28 -8.04 14.04
C ALA A 19 9.77 -8.26 14.40
N VAL A 20 10.67 -7.41 13.94
CA VAL A 20 12.09 -7.50 14.29
C VAL A 20 12.35 -7.26 15.78
N ALA A 21 11.51 -6.48 16.45
CA ALA A 21 11.68 -6.20 17.88
C ALA A 21 11.12 -7.30 18.79
N GLU A 22 10.22 -8.15 18.31
CA GLU A 22 9.52 -9.15 19.12
C GLU A 22 10.29 -10.47 19.28
N GLU A 23 11.07 -10.88 18.26
CA GLU A 23 11.87 -12.13 18.32
C GLU A 23 13.16 -11.97 19.16
N VAL A 24 13.60 -10.76 19.44
CA VAL A 24 14.85 -10.51 20.19
C VAL A 24 14.67 -10.67 21.72
N GLU A 25 13.46 -10.50 22.24
CA GLU A 25 13.23 -10.60 23.69
C GLU A 25 13.30 -12.02 24.26
N ASP A 26 12.97 -13.03 23.49
CA ASP A 26 12.95 -14.41 24.01
C ASP A 26 14.36 -15.04 24.07
N ALA A 27 15.31 -14.54 23.30
CA ALA A 27 16.70 -15.02 23.31
C ALA A 27 17.48 -14.58 24.58
N SER A 28 17.03 -13.53 25.28
CA SER A 28 17.72 -13.00 26.46
C SER A 28 17.41 -13.79 27.76
N LYS A 29 16.41 -14.65 27.78
CA LYS A 29 15.97 -15.42 28.96
C LYS A 29 16.45 -16.88 29.00
N ALA A 30 17.09 -17.38 27.95
CA ALA A 30 17.59 -18.74 27.94
C ALA A 30 18.84 -18.91 28.80
N LYS A 31 18.70 -19.46 29.99
CA LYS A 31 19.83 -19.98 30.76
C LYS A 31 20.52 -21.12 30.02
N ALA A 32 21.81 -21.01 29.76
CA ALA A 32 22.60 -22.01 29.08
C ALA A 32 22.59 -23.36 29.82
N PRO A 33 22.32 -24.49 29.15
CA PRO A 33 22.61 -25.80 29.73
C PRO A 33 24.15 -26.02 29.73
N VAL A 34 24.70 -26.38 30.89
CA VAL A 34 26.07 -26.84 31.03
C VAL A 34 26.07 -28.33 30.76
N THR A 35 26.78 -28.79 29.72
CA THR A 35 27.08 -30.22 29.54
C THR A 35 28.47 -30.52 30.11
N GLU A 36 28.61 -31.68 30.76
CA GLU A 36 29.81 -32.13 31.48
C GLU A 36 31.03 -32.47 30.60
N ASN A 37 30.96 -32.35 29.30
CA ASN A 37 32.09 -32.64 28.42
C ASN A 37 32.47 -31.37 27.65
N GLY A 38 33.55 -30.74 28.09
CA GLY A 38 34.20 -29.51 27.64
C GLY A 38 34.32 -29.15 26.15
N GLU A 39 33.41 -29.57 25.30
CA GLU A 39 33.29 -29.09 23.94
C GLU A 39 32.39 -27.83 23.91
N SER A 40 33.00 -26.73 23.50
CA SER A 40 32.26 -25.49 23.28
C SER A 40 31.22 -25.69 22.16
N VAL A 41 29.97 -25.95 22.55
CA VAL A 41 28.87 -25.80 21.62
C VAL A 41 28.87 -24.35 21.17
N LYS A 42 29.18 -24.09 19.91
CA LYS A 42 29.02 -22.78 19.30
C LYS A 42 27.55 -22.40 19.50
N LYS A 43 27.28 -21.53 20.48
CA LYS A 43 25.96 -20.91 20.62
C LYS A 43 25.70 -20.21 19.30
N ASN A 44 24.65 -20.60 18.58
CA ASN A 44 24.09 -19.77 17.54
C ASN A 44 23.57 -18.49 18.22
N VAL A 45 24.44 -17.48 18.34
CA VAL A 45 24.01 -16.13 18.71
C VAL A 45 23.19 -15.62 17.53
N PRO A 46 21.92 -15.27 17.72
CA PRO A 46 21.13 -14.69 16.63
C PRO A 46 21.89 -13.53 16.00
N SER A 47 21.90 -13.44 14.70
CA SER A 47 22.51 -12.32 14.00
C SER A 47 21.85 -11.03 14.45
N ARG A 48 22.63 -10.00 14.77
CA ARG A 48 22.09 -8.66 15.01
C ARG A 48 21.63 -7.99 13.72
N PHE A 49 21.99 -8.56 12.60
CA PHE A 49 21.68 -8.05 11.28
C PHE A 49 20.66 -8.95 10.61
N THR A 50 19.61 -8.37 10.05
CA THR A 50 18.58 -9.06 9.28
C THR A 50 18.54 -8.55 7.86
N ILE A 51 18.42 -9.47 6.89
CA ILE A 51 18.28 -9.17 5.47
C ILE A 51 17.09 -9.95 4.93
N GLY A 52 16.21 -9.27 4.23
CA GLY A 52 15.06 -9.90 3.58
C GLY A 52 14.55 -9.06 2.41
N GLY A 53 13.36 -9.33 1.98
CA GLY A 53 12.69 -8.58 0.92
C GLY A 53 11.57 -9.35 0.28
N TYR A 54 10.99 -8.76 -0.74
CA TYR A 54 10.01 -9.37 -1.61
C TYR A 54 10.20 -8.88 -3.05
N GLY A 55 9.60 -9.57 -4.00
CA GLY A 55 9.64 -9.14 -5.39
C GLY A 55 8.57 -9.81 -6.23
N GLU A 56 8.18 -9.14 -7.29
CA GLU A 56 7.15 -9.57 -8.22
C GLU A 56 7.64 -9.45 -9.66
N ALA A 57 7.33 -10.45 -10.48
CA ALA A 57 7.40 -10.36 -11.93
C ALA A 57 6.03 -10.70 -12.51
N VAL A 58 5.50 -9.82 -13.34
CA VAL A 58 4.12 -9.88 -13.81
C VAL A 58 4.05 -9.77 -15.31
N MET A 59 3.18 -10.57 -15.93
CA MET A 59 2.70 -10.42 -17.29
C MET A 59 1.21 -10.10 -17.22
N SER A 60 0.76 -9.08 -17.94
CA SER A 60 -0.68 -8.78 -18.04
C SER A 60 -1.09 -8.49 -19.46
N ARG A 61 -2.37 -8.78 -19.77
CA ARG A 61 -3.03 -8.44 -21.02
C ARG A 61 -4.36 -7.76 -20.75
N ASN A 62 -4.46 -6.52 -21.22
CA ASN A 62 -5.69 -5.73 -21.15
C ASN A 62 -6.45 -5.86 -22.46
N PHE A 63 -7.74 -6.19 -22.40
CA PHE A 63 -8.62 -6.33 -23.56
C PHE A 63 -9.50 -5.08 -23.74
N TYR A 64 -8.90 -3.92 -23.58
CA TYR A 64 -9.50 -2.59 -23.73
C TYR A 64 -8.43 -1.59 -24.15
N SER A 65 -8.86 -0.46 -24.71
CA SER A 65 -7.95 0.63 -25.04
C SER A 65 -7.32 1.24 -23.80
N GLN A 66 -6.04 1.53 -23.86
CA GLN A 66 -5.33 2.33 -22.85
C GLN A 66 -5.17 3.80 -23.27
N HIS A 67 -5.80 4.20 -24.40
CA HIS A 67 -5.75 5.57 -24.86
C HIS A 67 -6.38 6.51 -23.81
N PHE A 68 -5.76 7.66 -23.55
CA PHE A 68 -6.21 8.60 -22.53
C PHE A 68 -7.63 9.15 -22.80
N ASN A 69 -8.02 9.29 -24.08
CA ASN A 69 -9.37 9.73 -24.46
C ASN A 69 -10.44 8.64 -24.43
N ARG A 70 -10.16 7.40 -24.02
CA ARG A 70 -11.14 6.29 -24.02
C ARG A 70 -12.40 6.56 -23.20
N TYR A 71 -12.32 7.44 -22.23
CA TYR A 71 -13.47 7.87 -21.43
C TYR A 71 -14.22 9.07 -22.05
N ARG A 72 -13.56 9.84 -22.88
CA ARG A 72 -14.16 10.95 -23.59
C ARG A 72 -14.92 10.47 -24.82
N ASP A 73 -14.34 9.55 -25.59
CA ASP A 73 -14.88 9.02 -26.84
C ASP A 73 -14.96 7.48 -26.82
N PRO A 74 -15.81 6.87 -25.95
CA PRO A 74 -15.82 5.42 -25.72
C PRO A 74 -16.09 4.60 -26.99
N ASP A 75 -16.94 5.08 -27.91
CA ASP A 75 -17.27 4.39 -29.13
C ASP A 75 -16.10 4.31 -30.12
N THR A 76 -15.28 5.35 -30.17
CA THR A 76 -14.05 5.40 -31.00
C THR A 76 -13.04 4.35 -30.55
N TYR A 77 -12.86 4.18 -29.24
CA TYR A 77 -11.84 3.31 -28.66
C TYR A 77 -12.34 1.92 -28.27
N LYS A 78 -13.59 1.58 -28.59
CA LYS A 78 -14.21 0.31 -28.21
C LYS A 78 -13.50 -0.91 -28.78
N ASN A 79 -12.94 -0.79 -29.97
CA ASN A 79 -12.31 -1.88 -30.71
C ASN A 79 -10.79 -1.73 -30.82
N ASP A 80 -10.18 -0.91 -29.99
CA ASP A 80 -8.73 -0.78 -29.95
C ASP A 80 -8.07 -2.13 -29.67
N PRO A 81 -6.85 -2.37 -30.21
CA PRO A 81 -6.10 -3.58 -29.92
C PRO A 81 -5.83 -3.73 -28.42
N SER A 82 -5.91 -4.97 -27.97
CA SER A 82 -5.53 -5.26 -26.58
C SER A 82 -4.06 -5.00 -26.31
N HIS A 83 -3.74 -4.57 -25.11
CA HIS A 83 -2.41 -4.22 -24.65
C HIS A 83 -1.81 -5.35 -23.80
N GLY A 84 -0.61 -5.80 -24.14
CA GLY A 84 0.17 -6.72 -23.33
C GLY A 84 1.38 -6.01 -22.72
N ARG A 85 1.73 -6.34 -21.49
CA ARG A 85 2.93 -5.81 -20.81
C ARG A 85 3.59 -6.85 -19.93
N PHE A 86 4.90 -6.71 -19.76
CA PHE A 86 5.69 -7.32 -18.69
C PHE A 86 6.09 -6.22 -17.71
N ASP A 87 6.12 -6.56 -16.44
CA ASP A 87 6.34 -5.60 -15.38
C ASP A 87 7.08 -6.25 -14.20
N LEU A 88 7.90 -5.47 -13.52
CA LEU A 88 8.48 -5.75 -12.21
C LEU A 88 7.91 -4.70 -11.23
N PRO A 89 6.66 -4.86 -10.78
CA PRO A 89 5.97 -3.81 -10.02
C PRO A 89 6.77 -3.36 -8.80
N HIS A 90 7.29 -4.33 -8.05
CA HIS A 90 8.02 -4.07 -6.81
C HIS A 90 9.13 -5.11 -6.64
N VAL A 91 10.34 -4.66 -6.36
CA VAL A 91 11.45 -5.48 -5.86
C VAL A 91 12.07 -4.75 -4.68
N THR A 92 11.95 -5.29 -3.46
CA THR A 92 12.43 -4.62 -2.25
C THR A 92 13.57 -5.36 -1.59
N LEU A 93 14.44 -4.59 -0.95
CA LEU A 93 15.48 -5.05 -0.06
C LEU A 93 15.24 -4.48 1.34
N ASN A 94 14.99 -5.37 2.29
CA ASN A 94 14.76 -5.04 3.69
C ASN A 94 16.00 -5.32 4.52
N LEU A 95 16.48 -4.30 5.25
CA LEU A 95 17.62 -4.38 6.15
C LEU A 95 17.20 -4.01 7.56
N GLY A 96 17.67 -4.75 8.55
CA GLY A 96 17.45 -4.43 9.94
C GLY A 96 18.71 -4.65 10.78
N TYR A 97 18.85 -3.88 11.86
CA TYR A 97 19.94 -4.04 12.81
C TYR A 97 19.48 -3.83 14.26
N ASP A 98 19.88 -4.74 15.13
CA ASP A 98 19.67 -4.63 16.58
C ASP A 98 20.94 -4.09 17.26
N PHE A 99 20.86 -2.85 17.74
CA PHE A 99 21.94 -2.23 18.52
C PHE A 99 22.05 -2.77 19.96
N GLY A 100 21.04 -3.52 20.39
CA GLY A 100 20.87 -3.94 21.77
C GLY A 100 20.15 -2.90 22.64
N HIS A 101 19.81 -3.31 23.87
CA HIS A 101 19.10 -2.46 24.83
C HIS A 101 17.75 -1.89 24.31
N GLY A 102 17.08 -2.62 23.40
CA GLY A 102 15.80 -2.22 22.80
C GLY A 102 15.93 -1.14 21.71
N TRP A 103 17.13 -0.86 21.22
CA TRP A 103 17.33 -0.01 20.06
C TRP A 103 17.43 -0.85 18.79
N THR A 104 16.64 -0.53 17.78
CA THR A 104 16.65 -1.19 16.49
C THR A 104 16.58 -0.17 15.36
N MET A 105 17.08 -0.55 14.19
CA MET A 105 16.97 0.18 12.93
C MET A 105 16.31 -0.70 11.89
N GLY A 106 15.49 -0.12 11.03
CA GLY A 106 14.99 -0.76 9.82
C GLY A 106 15.12 0.16 8.61
N MET A 107 15.33 -0.47 7.46
CA MET A 107 15.42 0.19 6.16
C MET A 107 14.75 -0.68 5.11
N GLU A 108 14.02 -0.06 4.20
CA GLU A 108 13.43 -0.71 3.02
C GLU A 108 13.75 0.12 1.78
N ILE A 109 14.41 -0.52 0.82
CA ILE A 109 14.74 0.07 -0.48
C ILE A 109 13.88 -0.65 -1.52
N GLU A 110 13.09 0.10 -2.27
CA GLU A 110 12.25 -0.41 -3.34
C GLU A 110 12.80 -0.02 -4.71
N PHE A 111 12.70 -0.96 -5.64
CA PHE A 111 12.92 -0.79 -7.07
C PHE A 111 11.57 -1.00 -7.75
N GLU A 112 10.93 0.06 -8.20
CA GLU A 112 9.68 0.00 -8.95
C GLU A 112 9.96 -0.08 -10.46
N HIS A 113 9.14 -0.85 -11.17
CA HIS A 113 9.16 -0.99 -12.63
C HIS A 113 10.55 -1.21 -13.25
N GLY A 114 11.39 -2.02 -12.60
CA GLY A 114 12.75 -2.32 -13.05
C GLY A 114 13.82 -1.32 -12.61
N GLY A 115 13.46 -0.28 -11.87
CA GLY A 115 14.43 0.62 -11.25
C GLY A 115 15.02 1.65 -12.21
N THR A 116 16.28 1.50 -12.62
CA THR A 116 17.07 2.54 -13.28
C THR A 116 17.02 2.52 -14.82
N GLU A 117 16.11 1.78 -15.42
CA GLU A 117 15.93 1.72 -16.87
C GLU A 117 15.42 3.08 -17.42
N SER A 118 15.77 3.39 -18.66
CA SER A 118 15.23 4.54 -19.37
C SER A 118 13.85 4.21 -19.94
N ALA A 119 12.89 5.09 -19.76
CA ALA A 119 11.58 5.03 -20.41
C ALA A 119 11.31 6.28 -21.23
N VAL A 120 10.44 6.16 -22.20
CA VAL A 120 9.81 7.30 -22.84
C VAL A 120 8.52 7.56 -22.08
N GLU A 121 8.47 8.64 -21.32
CA GLU A 121 7.24 9.12 -20.73
C GLU A 121 6.42 9.84 -21.78
N ILE A 122 5.17 9.43 -21.92
CA ILE A 122 4.19 10.13 -22.75
C ILE A 122 3.32 10.90 -21.79
N ASP A 123 3.61 12.17 -21.60
CA ASP A 123 2.76 13.04 -20.80
C ASP A 123 1.51 13.40 -21.59
N ALA A 124 0.38 12.86 -21.15
CA ALA A 124 -0.92 13.11 -21.75
C ALA A 124 -1.75 14.14 -20.97
N ASP A 125 -1.25 14.60 -19.84
CA ASP A 125 -2.00 15.51 -18.95
C ASP A 125 -1.83 17.00 -19.36
N GLU A 126 -0.87 17.31 -20.20
CA GLU A 126 -0.66 18.66 -20.71
C GLU A 126 -1.29 18.83 -22.11
N SER A 127 -2.47 19.42 -22.17
CA SER A 127 -3.16 19.94 -23.39
C SER A 127 -3.54 18.98 -24.51
N GLY A 128 -3.33 17.67 -24.38
CA GLY A 128 -3.68 16.70 -25.42
C GLY A 128 -2.68 16.61 -26.57
N GLU A 129 -1.50 17.18 -26.43
CA GLU A 129 -0.35 16.92 -27.28
C GLU A 129 0.52 15.84 -26.69
N TYR A 130 1.03 14.94 -27.55
CA TYR A 130 1.98 13.92 -27.15
C TYR A 130 3.36 14.54 -27.07
N GLU A 131 3.81 14.84 -25.88
CA GLU A 131 5.23 15.09 -25.65
C GLU A 131 5.88 13.77 -25.22
N ALA A 132 6.84 13.31 -26.00
CA ALA A 132 7.64 12.15 -25.68
C ALA A 132 8.95 12.63 -25.09
N GLU A 133 9.06 12.63 -23.78
CA GLU A 133 10.32 12.85 -23.09
C GLU A 133 10.97 11.51 -22.72
N THR A 134 12.30 11.43 -22.85
CA THR A 134 13.02 10.25 -22.39
C THR A 134 13.40 10.47 -20.95
N GLU A 135 12.64 9.88 -20.05
CA GLU A 135 12.96 9.84 -18.64
C GLU A 135 13.54 8.48 -18.22
N ARG A 136 14.04 8.38 -17.00
CA ARG A 136 14.39 7.10 -16.42
C ARG A 136 13.10 6.33 -16.11
N GLY A 137 12.95 5.16 -16.71
CA GLY A 137 11.86 4.25 -16.37
C GLY A 137 12.11 3.59 -15.02
N GLY A 138 11.07 3.51 -14.24
CA GLY A 138 11.12 2.96 -12.90
C GLY A 138 11.74 3.90 -11.87
N GLU A 139 11.55 3.58 -10.61
CA GLU A 139 11.97 4.37 -9.46
C GLU A 139 12.83 3.53 -8.51
N VAL A 140 13.78 4.16 -7.84
CA VAL A 140 14.48 3.60 -6.68
C VAL A 140 14.17 4.49 -5.50
N ALA A 141 13.34 4.00 -4.59
CA ALA A 141 12.85 4.74 -3.44
C ALA A 141 13.37 4.17 -2.11
N LEU A 142 13.67 5.05 -1.18
CA LEU A 142 13.84 4.69 0.22
C LEU A 142 12.46 4.76 0.89
N GLU A 143 11.72 3.65 0.89
CA GLU A 143 10.37 3.63 1.44
C GLU A 143 10.34 3.73 2.96
N GLN A 144 11.34 3.15 3.62
CA GLN A 144 11.47 3.22 5.06
C GLN A 144 12.94 3.41 5.48
N PHE A 145 13.15 4.26 6.44
CA PHE A 145 14.36 4.34 7.25
C PHE A 145 14.01 4.89 8.61
N TRP A 146 14.12 4.06 9.64
CA TRP A 146 13.73 4.46 10.98
C TRP A 146 14.64 3.88 12.06
N ILE A 147 14.67 4.59 13.18
CA ILE A 147 15.24 4.13 14.44
C ILE A 147 14.10 3.99 15.43
N ASN A 148 14.10 2.87 16.15
CA ASN A 148 13.09 2.54 17.15
C ASN A 148 13.74 2.27 18.51
N LYS A 149 13.09 2.71 19.58
CA LYS A 149 13.39 2.38 20.94
C LYS A 149 12.23 1.69 21.61
N ALA A 150 12.44 0.46 22.07
CA ALA A 150 11.47 -0.32 22.82
C ALA A 150 11.59 -0.09 24.32
N PHE A 151 10.45 -0.02 25.01
CA PHE A 151 10.30 0.11 26.45
C PHE A 151 9.31 -0.94 26.95
N ALA A 152 9.41 -1.26 28.24
CA ALA A 152 8.46 -2.15 28.93
C ALA A 152 8.20 -3.47 28.19
N GLY A 153 9.24 -4.05 27.58
CA GLY A 153 9.12 -5.30 26.84
C GLY A 153 8.27 -5.18 25.58
N GLY A 154 8.45 -4.10 24.81
CA GLY A 154 7.72 -3.87 23.55
C GLY A 154 6.28 -3.40 23.73
N LYS A 155 5.80 -3.25 24.97
CA LYS A 155 4.45 -2.72 25.22
C LYS A 155 4.31 -1.27 24.81
N PHE A 156 5.41 -0.52 24.79
CA PHE A 156 5.51 0.86 24.38
C PHE A 156 6.82 1.07 23.63
N ASN A 157 6.74 1.67 22.45
CA ASN A 157 7.90 1.94 21.59
C ASN A 157 7.78 3.33 20.98
N ILE A 158 8.93 3.96 20.73
CA ILE A 158 9.05 5.20 19.98
C ILE A 158 9.87 4.91 18.73
N LYS A 159 9.33 5.23 17.58
CA LYS A 159 9.98 5.06 16.27
C LYS A 159 9.99 6.41 15.55
N ALA A 160 11.12 6.78 14.94
CA ALA A 160 11.28 8.04 14.22
C ALA A 160 12.08 7.81 12.93
N GLY A 161 11.72 8.54 11.87
CA GLY A 161 12.32 8.47 10.54
C GLY A 161 11.28 8.47 9.44
N GLU A 162 11.62 7.92 8.28
CA GLU A 162 10.68 7.62 7.20
C GLU A 162 9.93 6.34 7.56
N ILE A 163 8.63 6.46 7.80
CA ILE A 163 7.81 5.38 8.37
C ILE A 163 6.49 5.24 7.62
N ILE A 164 5.99 4.03 7.54
CA ILE A 164 4.67 3.75 6.94
C ILE A 164 3.57 4.42 7.77
N ILE A 165 2.70 5.15 7.12
CA ILE A 165 1.48 5.71 7.71
C ILE A 165 0.45 4.58 7.81
N PRO A 166 -0.01 4.18 9.01
CA PRO A 166 -0.74 2.92 9.20
C PRO A 166 -2.23 3.03 8.86
N VAL A 167 -2.57 3.76 7.80
CA VAL A 167 -3.95 4.01 7.37
C VAL A 167 -4.27 3.18 6.13
N GLY A 168 -5.42 2.52 6.17
CA GLY A 168 -5.82 1.59 5.13
C GLY A 168 -5.28 0.18 5.35
N GLU A 169 -5.96 -0.79 4.78
CA GLU A 169 -5.61 -2.20 4.91
C GLU A 169 -4.60 -2.62 3.87
N ILE A 170 -4.79 -2.16 2.62
CA ILE A 170 -3.88 -2.47 1.51
C ILE A 170 -2.54 -1.77 1.71
N ASN A 171 -2.54 -0.53 2.20
CA ASN A 171 -1.32 0.20 2.50
C ASN A 171 -0.54 -0.43 3.67
N ALA A 172 -1.21 -0.75 4.78
CA ALA A 172 -0.55 -1.32 5.96
C ALA A 172 0.01 -2.74 5.72
N TYR A 173 -0.59 -3.49 4.78
CA TYR A 173 -0.20 -4.86 4.43
C TYR A 173 0.06 -4.98 2.92
N HIS A 174 0.89 -4.10 2.39
CA HIS A 174 1.16 -3.90 0.95
C HIS A 174 1.97 -5.02 0.28
N MET A 175 2.63 -5.88 1.05
CA MET A 175 3.45 -6.97 0.50
C MET A 175 2.61 -7.96 -0.33
N PRO A 176 3.15 -8.51 -1.43
CA PRO A 176 2.40 -9.30 -2.40
C PRO A 176 1.85 -10.63 -1.87
N ASN A 177 2.37 -11.14 -0.77
CA ASN A 177 1.81 -12.31 -0.09
C ASN A 177 0.54 -12.01 0.73
N ASN A 178 0.21 -10.73 0.94
CA ASN A 178 -0.92 -10.29 1.74
C ASN A 178 -2.21 -10.08 0.92
N PHE A 179 -2.19 -10.35 -0.37
CA PHE A 179 -3.37 -10.31 -1.24
C PHE A 179 -3.31 -11.40 -2.31
N PHE A 180 -4.48 -11.82 -2.82
CA PHE A 180 -4.57 -12.88 -3.83
C PHE A 180 -4.36 -12.37 -5.25
N SER A 181 -4.84 -11.18 -5.58
CA SER A 181 -4.70 -10.58 -6.91
C SER A 181 -3.24 -10.49 -7.35
N VAL A 182 -3.00 -10.46 -8.66
CA VAL A 182 -1.65 -10.33 -9.21
C VAL A 182 -1.07 -8.96 -8.88
N TYR A 183 -1.83 -7.89 -9.10
CA TYR A 183 -1.50 -6.54 -8.63
C TYR A 183 -2.24 -6.23 -7.32
N ARG A 184 -1.77 -5.22 -6.59
CA ARG A 184 -2.48 -4.67 -5.42
C ARG A 184 -3.93 -4.33 -5.80
N SER A 185 -4.85 -4.49 -4.85
CA SER A 185 -6.25 -4.12 -5.03
C SER A 185 -6.41 -2.64 -5.36
N GLU A 186 -7.22 -2.34 -6.36
CA GLU A 186 -7.30 -0.99 -6.91
C GLU A 186 -7.96 0.03 -6.00
N GLY A 187 -9.05 -0.33 -5.31
CA GLY A 187 -9.92 0.64 -4.65
C GLY A 187 -9.17 1.56 -3.69
N GLU A 188 -8.58 1.01 -2.64
CA GLU A 188 -7.81 1.77 -1.68
C GLU A 188 -6.53 2.35 -2.30
N ALA A 189 -5.84 1.56 -3.14
CA ALA A 189 -4.61 1.97 -3.79
C ALA A 189 -4.78 3.10 -4.82
N LYS A 190 -6.00 3.29 -5.36
CA LYS A 190 -6.31 4.43 -6.23
C LYS A 190 -6.66 5.70 -5.46
N MET A 191 -7.06 5.56 -4.22
CA MET A 191 -7.57 6.65 -3.39
C MET A 191 -6.52 7.21 -2.44
N LEU A 192 -5.69 6.36 -1.87
CA LEU A 192 -4.64 6.70 -0.89
C LEU A 192 -3.24 6.56 -1.52
N PRO A 193 -2.22 7.23 -0.99
CA PRO A 193 -0.84 6.96 -1.39
C PRO A 193 -0.51 5.47 -1.25
N ASN A 194 0.12 4.90 -2.27
CA ASN A 194 0.61 3.52 -2.24
C ASN A 194 1.89 3.47 -1.42
N THR A 195 2.03 2.40 -0.62
CA THR A 195 3.11 2.28 0.35
C THR A 195 3.33 3.61 1.06
N TRP A 196 2.24 4.17 1.58
CA TRP A 196 2.22 5.53 2.14
C TRP A 196 3.21 5.67 3.27
N HIS A 197 4.31 6.32 3.01
CA HIS A 197 5.37 6.59 3.99
C HIS A 197 5.65 8.09 4.07
N GLN A 198 6.05 8.55 5.25
CA GLN A 198 6.43 9.94 5.50
C GLN A 198 7.41 10.03 6.66
N VAL A 199 8.23 11.08 6.67
CA VAL A 199 9.05 11.41 7.85
C VAL A 199 8.15 11.79 9.01
N GLY A 200 8.34 11.14 10.15
CA GLY A 200 7.51 11.37 11.33
C GLY A 200 8.01 10.66 12.59
N VAL A 201 7.18 10.74 13.61
CA VAL A 201 7.39 10.05 14.89
C VAL A 201 6.16 9.20 15.19
N SER A 202 6.40 7.93 15.53
CA SER A 202 5.38 6.96 15.90
C SER A 202 5.53 6.54 17.35
N LEU A 203 4.40 6.46 18.04
CA LEU A 203 4.21 5.73 19.30
C LEU A 203 3.45 4.45 18.97
N TRP A 204 4.02 3.28 19.26
CA TRP A 204 3.37 2.03 18.98
C TRP A 204 3.64 0.98 20.05
N GLY A 205 2.85 -0.07 20.05
CA GLY A 205 3.08 -1.17 20.99
C GLY A 205 2.05 -2.28 20.87
N ARG A 206 2.26 -3.31 21.71
CA ARG A 206 1.31 -4.42 21.89
C ARG A 206 1.01 -4.64 23.36
N VAL A 207 -0.26 -4.79 23.67
CA VAL A 207 -0.76 -5.13 25.00
C VAL A 207 -1.82 -6.20 24.86
N SER A 208 -1.56 -7.42 25.35
CA SER A 208 -2.41 -8.59 25.12
C SER A 208 -2.68 -8.80 23.62
N ASP A 209 -3.93 -8.87 23.23
CA ASP A 209 -4.39 -9.09 21.87
C ASP A 209 -4.55 -7.81 21.05
N TRP A 210 -4.06 -6.68 21.57
CA TRP A 210 -4.17 -5.38 20.93
C TRP A 210 -2.80 -4.87 20.48
N ARG A 211 -2.71 -4.45 19.20
CA ARG A 211 -1.64 -3.62 18.67
C ARG A 211 -2.18 -2.21 18.46
N TYR A 212 -1.41 -1.22 18.82
CA TYR A 212 -1.75 0.18 18.59
C TYR A 212 -0.57 0.94 17.99
N GLU A 213 -0.86 1.96 17.21
CA GLU A 213 0.12 2.88 16.65
C GLU A 213 -0.51 4.25 16.47
N ALA A 214 0.22 5.31 16.82
CA ALA A 214 -0.16 6.71 16.59
C ALA A 214 1.05 7.46 16.03
N ILE A 215 0.85 8.20 14.94
CA ILE A 215 1.91 8.89 14.20
C ILE A 215 1.63 10.37 14.13
N PHE A 216 2.69 11.17 14.25
CA PHE A 216 2.71 12.58 13.93
C PHE A 216 3.66 12.82 12.75
N THR A 217 3.18 13.53 11.71
CA THR A 217 3.89 13.77 10.45
C THR A 217 3.45 15.08 9.80
N SER A 218 4.01 15.43 8.63
CA SER A 218 3.52 16.53 7.79
C SER A 218 2.18 16.18 7.13
N GLY A 219 1.40 17.18 6.78
CA GLY A 219 0.20 17.00 5.95
C GLY A 219 0.57 16.67 4.50
N LEU A 220 -0.40 16.15 3.73
CA LEU A 220 -0.27 15.91 2.30
C LEU A 220 -0.21 17.22 1.50
N ASP A 221 0.34 17.18 0.30
CA ASP A 221 0.32 18.28 -0.66
C ASP A 221 -0.95 18.23 -1.52
N ALA A 222 -1.85 19.20 -1.33
CA ALA A 222 -3.11 19.29 -2.05
C ALA A 222 -2.96 19.55 -3.55
N GLU A 223 -1.83 20.04 -4.01
CA GLU A 223 -1.57 20.27 -5.43
C GLU A 223 -1.47 18.98 -6.24
N ARG A 224 -1.19 17.88 -5.56
CA ARG A 224 -1.09 16.54 -6.13
C ARG A 224 -2.43 15.77 -6.12
N PHE A 225 -3.53 16.41 -5.70
CA PHE A 225 -4.84 15.78 -5.66
C PHE A 225 -5.55 15.90 -7.01
N GLY A 226 -6.41 14.93 -7.33
CA GLY A 226 -7.15 14.93 -8.60
C GLY A 226 -8.40 14.08 -8.55
N HIS A 227 -9.25 14.17 -9.58
CA HIS A 227 -10.52 13.43 -9.62
C HIS A 227 -10.29 11.91 -9.73
N ASN A 228 -9.34 11.46 -10.52
CA ASN A 228 -9.06 10.05 -10.80
C ASN A 228 -8.16 9.36 -9.76
N CYS A 229 -7.51 10.15 -8.91
CA CYS A 229 -6.56 9.65 -7.91
C CYS A 229 -6.84 10.11 -6.48
N TYR A 230 -7.83 11.00 -6.30
CA TYR A 230 -8.16 11.64 -5.03
C TYR A 230 -6.91 12.24 -4.35
N VAL A 231 -6.37 11.62 -3.27
CA VAL A 231 -5.18 12.10 -2.55
C VAL A 231 -3.94 11.24 -2.77
N HIS A 232 -3.99 10.30 -3.70
CA HIS A 232 -2.96 9.28 -3.92
C HIS A 232 -1.54 9.85 -4.06
N TYR A 233 -1.35 10.88 -4.86
CA TYR A 233 -0.04 11.49 -5.05
C TYR A 233 0.34 12.54 -3.99
N GLY A 234 -0.53 12.81 -3.02
CA GLY A 234 -0.33 13.85 -2.02
C GLY A 234 0.86 13.66 -1.09
N ALA A 235 1.43 12.47 -0.99
CA ALA A 235 2.62 12.18 -0.22
C ALA A 235 3.92 12.49 -0.99
N THR A 236 3.86 12.74 -2.31
CA THR A 236 5.02 13.12 -3.12
C THR A 236 5.40 14.60 -2.90
N SER A 237 6.60 14.97 -3.27
CA SER A 237 7.11 16.35 -3.17
C SER A 237 7.84 16.73 -4.45
N PRO A 238 7.72 17.97 -4.92
CA PRO A 238 8.51 18.46 -6.04
C PRO A 238 9.97 18.80 -5.65
N TYR A 239 10.34 18.60 -4.39
CA TYR A 239 11.67 18.85 -3.84
C TYR A 239 12.30 17.54 -3.32
N GLU A 240 13.59 17.58 -3.02
CA GLU A 240 14.33 16.51 -2.34
C GLU A 240 13.92 16.35 -0.86
N TYR A 241 12.99 17.18 -0.38
CA TYR A 241 12.45 17.17 0.98
C TYR A 241 10.93 17.35 0.97
N LYS A 242 10.26 16.91 2.04
CA LYS A 242 8.82 17.10 2.21
C LYS A 242 8.52 18.47 2.81
N LEU A 243 7.50 19.14 2.25
CA LEU A 243 6.98 20.37 2.86
C LEU A 243 6.29 20.06 4.18
N ALA A 244 6.53 20.85 5.21
CA ALA A 244 5.97 20.68 6.55
C ALA A 244 5.39 22.00 7.09
N ASN A 245 4.65 22.72 6.25
CA ASN A 245 3.94 23.97 6.66
C ASN A 245 2.69 23.65 7.47
N VAL A 246 2.12 22.45 7.32
CA VAL A 246 1.01 21.92 8.10
C VAL A 246 1.29 20.48 8.48
N TYR A 247 0.61 20.01 9.53
CA TYR A 247 0.85 18.74 10.15
C TYR A 247 -0.39 17.85 10.11
N ALA A 248 -0.16 16.57 10.34
CA ALA A 248 -1.17 15.54 10.37
C ALA A 248 -0.88 14.52 11.46
N GLY A 249 -1.92 13.82 11.87
CA GLY A 249 -1.85 12.65 12.73
C GLY A 249 -2.53 11.46 12.09
N ALA A 250 -1.98 10.29 12.32
CA ALA A 250 -2.58 9.02 11.95
C ALA A 250 -2.60 8.08 13.15
N ALA A 251 -3.59 7.20 13.20
CA ALA A 251 -3.66 6.19 14.25
C ALA A 251 -4.23 4.88 13.70
N ARG A 252 -3.80 3.77 14.29
CA ARG A 252 -4.30 2.42 14.01
C ARG A 252 -4.41 1.61 15.28
N ILE A 253 -5.44 0.78 15.34
CA ILE A 253 -5.61 -0.26 16.34
C ILE A 253 -5.98 -1.57 15.67
N ASP A 254 -5.30 -2.65 16.04
CA ASP A 254 -5.59 -4.00 15.58
C ASP A 254 -5.96 -4.89 16.78
N ASN A 255 -6.96 -5.73 16.60
CA ASN A 255 -7.40 -6.71 17.59
C ASN A 255 -7.23 -8.12 17.07
N TYR A 256 -6.62 -8.98 17.88
CA TYR A 256 -6.33 -10.40 17.61
C TYR A 256 -6.99 -11.36 18.61
N SER A 257 -7.98 -10.89 19.39
CA SER A 257 -8.63 -11.70 20.46
C SER A 257 -9.28 -12.98 19.94
N ILE A 258 -9.69 -12.99 18.66
CA ILE A 258 -10.29 -14.16 18.03
C ILE A 258 -9.20 -14.90 17.24
N PRO A 259 -8.85 -16.15 17.59
CA PRO A 259 -7.82 -16.90 16.88
C PRO A 259 -8.05 -16.96 15.37
N GLY A 260 -7.06 -16.53 14.58
CA GLY A 260 -7.15 -16.48 13.11
C GLY A 260 -7.96 -15.30 12.56
N VAL A 261 -8.35 -14.34 13.39
CA VAL A 261 -9.03 -13.11 12.97
C VAL A 261 -8.24 -11.90 13.41
N ARG A 262 -8.03 -10.97 12.49
CA ARG A 262 -7.56 -9.63 12.78
C ARG A 262 -8.64 -8.62 12.37
N LEU A 263 -9.01 -7.76 13.30
CA LEU A 263 -9.87 -6.61 13.06
C LEU A 263 -9.04 -5.35 13.21
N SER A 264 -9.14 -4.43 12.28
CA SER A 264 -8.34 -3.22 12.24
C SER A 264 -9.24 -1.99 12.10
N LEU A 265 -8.88 -0.93 12.81
CA LEU A 265 -9.46 0.40 12.64
C LEU A 265 -8.31 1.38 12.53
N SER A 266 -8.32 2.22 11.49
CA SER A 266 -7.31 3.26 11.32
C SER A 266 -7.92 4.57 10.84
N GLY A 267 -7.19 5.67 11.04
CA GLY A 267 -7.64 6.98 10.64
C GLY A 267 -6.48 7.95 10.48
N TYR A 268 -6.75 9.01 9.71
CA TYR A 268 -5.84 10.12 9.46
C TYR A 268 -6.61 11.43 9.54
N TYR A 269 -5.97 12.44 10.10
CA TYR A 269 -6.47 13.80 10.08
C TYR A 269 -5.32 14.77 9.92
N GLY A 270 -5.43 15.70 8.94
CA GLY A 270 -4.43 16.73 8.72
C GLY A 270 -4.90 17.84 7.80
N TYR A 271 -4.15 18.93 7.78
CA TYR A 271 -4.35 20.01 6.81
C TYR A 271 -3.46 19.78 5.60
N THR A 272 -3.88 20.22 4.41
CA THR A 272 -3.21 19.91 3.15
C THR A 272 -2.86 21.15 2.33
N PHE A 273 -3.72 22.15 2.30
CA PHE A 273 -3.63 23.28 1.39
C PHE A 273 -2.34 24.11 1.53
N LYS A 274 -1.87 24.34 2.76
CA LYS A 274 -0.64 25.14 2.99
C LYS A 274 0.67 24.37 2.75
N ASN A 275 0.59 23.09 2.44
CA ASN A 275 1.75 22.30 1.97
C ASN A 275 1.99 22.43 0.47
N THR A 276 1.17 23.22 -0.26
CA THR A 276 1.48 23.57 -1.64
C THR A 276 2.63 24.57 -1.69
N GLU A 277 3.39 24.59 -2.78
CA GLU A 277 4.46 25.59 -3.02
C GLU A 277 3.93 27.00 -3.21
N ARG A 278 2.65 27.15 -3.58
CA ARG A 278 2.07 28.40 -3.98
C ARG A 278 1.75 29.29 -2.79
N LYS A 279 2.10 30.54 -2.89
CA LYS A 279 1.67 31.54 -1.92
C LYS A 279 0.21 31.90 -2.18
N ALA A 280 -0.66 31.55 -1.24
CA ALA A 280 -2.06 31.94 -1.30
C ALA A 280 -2.21 33.45 -1.15
N SER A 281 -3.17 34.03 -1.87
CA SER A 281 -3.62 35.40 -1.65
C SER A 281 -4.49 35.49 -0.40
N ALA A 282 -4.73 36.68 0.11
CA ALA A 282 -5.59 36.94 1.27
C ALA A 282 -7.01 36.34 1.14
N SER A 283 -7.51 36.20 -0.10
CA SER A 283 -8.82 35.58 -0.38
C SER A 283 -8.88 34.10 0.00
N TYR A 284 -7.74 33.44 0.15
CA TYR A 284 -7.63 32.02 0.45
C TYR A 284 -7.05 31.75 1.86
N ASP A 285 -6.84 32.76 2.68
CA ASP A 285 -6.25 32.60 4.03
C ASP A 285 -7.04 31.66 4.93
N LYS A 286 -8.35 31.53 4.70
CA LYS A 286 -9.25 30.65 5.45
C LYS A 286 -9.41 29.25 4.84
N VAL A 287 -8.71 28.95 3.73
CA VAL A 287 -8.73 27.64 3.10
C VAL A 287 -7.68 26.77 3.79
N HIS A 288 -8.10 25.67 4.35
CA HIS A 288 -7.22 24.76 5.09
C HIS A 288 -7.04 23.41 4.38
N GLY A 289 -8.07 22.95 3.66
CA GLY A 289 -8.07 21.60 3.09
C GLY A 289 -7.92 20.54 4.18
N ALA A 290 -8.82 20.55 5.17
CA ALA A 290 -8.81 19.54 6.22
C ALA A 290 -9.22 18.20 5.62
N LEU A 291 -8.30 17.22 5.67
CA LEU A 291 -8.49 15.86 5.20
C LEU A 291 -8.71 14.94 6.39
N ALA A 292 -9.83 14.22 6.38
CA ALA A 292 -10.15 13.16 7.33
C ALA A 292 -10.33 11.84 6.59
N ILE A 293 -9.64 10.78 7.02
CA ILE A 293 -9.74 9.42 6.47
C ILE A 293 -10.07 8.47 7.60
N GLY A 294 -11.03 7.58 7.40
CA GLY A 294 -11.32 6.45 8.28
C GLY A 294 -11.28 5.16 7.50
N SER A 295 -10.64 4.13 8.04
CA SER A 295 -10.54 2.82 7.39
C SER A 295 -10.76 1.69 8.39
N PHE A 296 -11.55 0.70 7.97
CA PHE A 296 -11.77 -0.57 8.65
C PHE A 296 -11.15 -1.70 7.84
N GLY A 297 -10.52 -2.66 8.52
CA GLY A 297 -9.94 -3.85 7.93
C GLY A 297 -10.33 -5.12 8.66
N LEU A 298 -10.47 -6.21 7.92
CA LEU A 298 -10.74 -7.55 8.40
C LEU A 298 -9.79 -8.54 7.72
N GLU A 299 -9.17 -9.41 8.48
CA GLU A 299 -8.56 -10.65 7.97
C GLU A 299 -9.03 -11.84 8.79
N LEU A 300 -9.52 -12.88 8.10
CA LEU A 300 -9.81 -14.19 8.63
C LEU A 300 -8.88 -15.20 7.97
N ASN A 301 -8.08 -15.92 8.74
CA ASN A 301 -7.24 -17.02 8.28
C ASN A 301 -7.56 -18.26 9.13
N ARG A 302 -8.59 -19.01 8.72
CA ARG A 302 -9.10 -20.16 9.48
C ARG A 302 -9.81 -21.15 8.57
N TRP A 303 -9.79 -22.44 8.94
CA TRP A 303 -10.48 -23.52 8.23
C TRP A 303 -10.11 -23.62 6.73
N ASN A 304 -8.83 -23.39 6.40
CA ASN A 304 -8.32 -23.34 5.03
C ASN A 304 -8.85 -22.17 4.18
N TRP A 305 -9.59 -21.27 4.77
CA TRP A 305 -10.02 -20.02 4.17
C TRP A 305 -9.10 -18.87 4.59
N ILE A 306 -8.85 -18.00 3.64
CA ILE A 306 -8.36 -16.65 3.91
C ILE A 306 -9.41 -15.70 3.34
N VAL A 307 -9.96 -14.85 4.21
CA VAL A 307 -10.90 -13.78 3.80
C VAL A 307 -10.32 -12.46 4.26
N ARG A 308 -10.26 -11.47 3.37
CA ARG A 308 -9.81 -10.12 3.68
C ARG A 308 -10.82 -9.11 3.18
N GLY A 309 -11.10 -8.12 4.01
CA GLY A 309 -12.02 -7.03 3.69
C GLY A 309 -11.45 -5.70 4.12
N ASN A 310 -11.72 -4.67 3.34
CA ASN A 310 -11.38 -3.30 3.66
C ASN A 310 -12.53 -2.36 3.31
N ALA A 311 -12.68 -1.30 4.10
CA ALA A 311 -13.63 -0.23 3.82
C ALA A 311 -12.99 1.08 4.26
N THR A 312 -12.80 2.00 3.32
CA THR A 312 -12.15 3.29 3.55
C THR A 312 -13.05 4.40 3.04
N TYR A 313 -13.23 5.43 3.87
CA TYR A 313 -13.95 6.64 3.51
C TYR A 313 -13.09 7.85 3.85
N SER A 314 -13.14 8.86 2.98
CA SER A 314 -12.42 10.11 3.17
C SER A 314 -13.28 11.33 2.87
N HIS A 315 -13.03 12.39 3.65
CA HIS A 315 -13.61 13.71 3.46
C HIS A 315 -12.52 14.78 3.43
N LEU A 316 -12.58 15.65 2.42
CA LEU A 316 -11.69 16.79 2.23
C LEU A 316 -12.50 18.08 2.22
N SER A 317 -12.27 18.97 3.18
CA SER A 317 -12.88 20.29 3.20
C SER A 317 -12.30 21.21 2.12
N ASP A 318 -13.06 22.21 1.73
CA ASP A 318 -12.63 23.27 0.80
C ASP A 318 -12.19 22.80 -0.60
N ALA A 319 -12.44 21.55 -1.01
CA ALA A 319 -11.95 20.96 -2.27
C ALA A 319 -12.24 21.83 -3.52
N ALA A 320 -13.47 22.38 -3.61
CA ALA A 320 -13.83 23.27 -4.72
C ALA A 320 -13.05 24.60 -4.71
N LYS A 321 -12.78 25.16 -3.53
CA LYS A 321 -12.00 26.41 -3.39
C LYS A 321 -10.53 26.15 -3.74
N MET A 322 -9.98 25.00 -3.34
CA MET A 322 -8.62 24.59 -3.69
C MET A 322 -8.48 24.42 -5.21
N THR A 323 -9.40 23.72 -5.87
CA THR A 323 -9.44 23.60 -7.33
C THR A 323 -9.51 24.98 -8.00
N THR A 324 -10.35 25.88 -7.48
CA THR A 324 -10.45 27.24 -8.03
C THR A 324 -9.14 28.02 -7.87
N PHE A 325 -8.50 27.92 -6.71
CA PHE A 325 -7.19 28.53 -6.46
C PHE A 325 -6.12 28.03 -7.44
N MET A 326 -6.00 26.73 -7.59
CA MET A 326 -5.00 26.12 -8.46
C MET A 326 -5.20 26.50 -9.93
N ASN A 327 -6.45 26.63 -10.37
CA ASN A 327 -6.77 27.10 -11.72
C ASN A 327 -6.56 28.62 -11.90
N ALA A 328 -6.66 29.41 -10.83
CA ALA A 328 -6.39 30.85 -10.89
C ALA A 328 -4.90 31.19 -10.90
N PHE A 329 -4.07 30.28 -10.37
CA PHE A 329 -2.61 30.44 -10.26
C PHE A 329 -1.89 29.20 -10.80
N PRO A 330 -1.99 28.91 -12.11
CA PRO A 330 -1.34 27.74 -12.70
C PRO A 330 0.19 27.86 -12.56
N LYS A 331 0.85 26.80 -12.14
CA LYS A 331 2.31 26.75 -12.01
C LYS A 331 3.02 26.65 -13.34
N HIS A 332 2.47 25.81 -14.19
CA HIS A 332 3.04 25.54 -15.49
C HIS A 332 2.28 26.31 -16.55
N THR A 333 2.99 27.15 -17.27
CA THR A 333 2.60 27.54 -18.60
C THR A 333 3.27 26.53 -19.52
N GLN A 334 2.52 25.94 -20.42
CA GLN A 334 3.10 25.16 -21.50
C GLN A 334 4.09 26.02 -22.28
N GLN A 335 5.00 25.40 -23.04
CA GLN A 335 5.96 26.14 -23.89
C GLN A 335 5.27 27.10 -24.85
N ASP A 336 4.01 26.87 -25.19
CA ASP A 336 3.15 27.75 -25.98
C ASP A 336 2.48 28.90 -25.19
N GLY A 337 2.69 28.93 -23.86
CA GLY A 337 2.09 29.94 -22.98
C GLY A 337 0.66 29.62 -22.51
N SER A 338 0.08 28.48 -22.88
CA SER A 338 -1.26 28.08 -22.44
C SER A 338 -1.23 27.50 -21.04
N PRO A 339 -2.03 28.04 -20.08
CA PRO A 339 -2.10 27.48 -18.74
C PRO A 339 -2.94 26.19 -18.75
N SER A 340 -2.38 25.08 -18.32
CA SER A 340 -3.16 23.86 -18.08
C SER A 340 -4.11 24.03 -16.89
N LYS A 341 -5.33 23.47 -16.98
CA LYS A 341 -6.27 23.48 -15.89
C LYS A 341 -5.91 22.37 -14.92
N HIS A 342 -5.86 22.69 -13.63
CA HIS A 342 -5.71 21.69 -12.59
C HIS A 342 -6.92 20.73 -12.58
N SER A 343 -6.65 19.46 -12.39
CA SER A 343 -7.67 18.43 -12.21
C SER A 343 -8.60 18.80 -11.04
N PRO A 344 -9.93 18.68 -11.17
CA PRO A 344 -10.83 19.00 -10.06
C PRO A 344 -10.65 18.00 -8.92
N ILE A 345 -10.68 18.52 -7.69
CA ILE A 345 -10.50 17.74 -6.47
C ILE A 345 -11.86 17.39 -5.89
N ALA A 346 -12.07 16.14 -5.51
CA ALA A 346 -13.29 15.66 -4.85
C ALA A 346 -13.33 16.05 -3.38
N SER A 347 -14.53 16.33 -2.86
CA SER A 347 -14.74 16.47 -1.41
C SER A 347 -14.81 15.14 -0.68
N ASN A 348 -15.21 14.07 -1.36
CA ASN A 348 -15.36 12.76 -0.76
C ASN A 348 -14.84 11.68 -1.72
N ALA A 349 -14.28 10.62 -1.14
CA ALA A 349 -13.92 9.39 -1.83
C ALA A 349 -14.17 8.19 -0.92
N TYR A 350 -14.38 7.02 -1.52
CA TYR A 350 -14.51 5.77 -0.78
C TYR A 350 -13.97 4.59 -1.56
N ALA A 351 -13.59 3.55 -0.83
CA ALA A 351 -13.21 2.26 -1.38
C ALA A 351 -13.67 1.14 -0.43
N VAL A 352 -14.31 0.13 -0.99
CA VAL A 352 -14.70 -1.09 -0.28
C VAL A 352 -14.21 -2.27 -1.07
N GLY A 353 -13.56 -3.23 -0.42
CA GLY A 353 -13.05 -4.44 -1.04
C GLY A 353 -13.27 -5.66 -0.17
N LEU A 354 -13.51 -6.79 -0.82
CA LEU A 354 -13.61 -8.10 -0.18
C LEU A 354 -12.97 -9.14 -1.05
N GLU A 355 -12.06 -9.93 -0.50
CA GLU A 355 -11.52 -11.11 -1.17
C GLU A 355 -11.66 -12.35 -0.30
N ALA A 356 -11.85 -13.49 -0.91
CA ALA A 356 -11.89 -14.78 -0.25
C ALA A 356 -11.20 -15.84 -1.09
N GLY A 357 -10.37 -16.66 -0.46
CA GLY A 357 -9.69 -17.78 -1.09
C GLY A 357 -9.75 -19.05 -0.23
N TYR A 358 -9.95 -20.17 -0.88
CA TYR A 358 -9.95 -21.50 -0.25
C TYR A 358 -8.78 -22.34 -0.72
N ASN A 359 -8.03 -22.92 0.21
CA ASN A 359 -6.91 -23.80 -0.10
C ASN A 359 -7.41 -25.21 -0.49
N ILE A 360 -7.44 -25.50 -1.79
CA ILE A 360 -7.90 -26.78 -2.33
C ILE A 360 -6.98 -27.93 -1.91
N PHE A 361 -5.66 -27.70 -1.84
CA PHE A 361 -4.70 -28.73 -1.48
C PHE A 361 -4.86 -29.20 -0.02
N SER A 362 -5.62 -28.50 0.80
CA SER A 362 -6.03 -28.98 2.12
C SER A 362 -6.84 -30.28 2.09
N GLN A 363 -7.47 -30.60 0.95
CA GLN A 363 -8.25 -31.82 0.74
C GLN A 363 -7.42 -32.98 0.16
N VAL A 364 -6.14 -32.73 -0.18
CA VAL A 364 -5.24 -33.72 -0.81
C VAL A 364 -4.14 -34.08 0.17
N ASP A 365 -4.20 -35.28 0.76
CA ASP A 365 -3.33 -35.69 1.88
C ASP A 365 -1.82 -35.56 1.58
N CYS A 366 -1.37 -35.90 0.36
CA CYS A 366 0.04 -35.80 0.00
C CYS A 366 0.55 -34.36 -0.21
N LEU A 367 -0.34 -33.38 -0.34
CA LEU A 367 -0.02 -31.96 -0.62
C LEU A 367 -0.35 -31.03 0.55
N ARG A 368 -1.30 -31.39 1.41
CA ARG A 368 -1.91 -30.58 2.48
C ARG A 368 -0.89 -29.75 3.27
N ASP A 369 0.23 -30.37 3.68
CA ASP A 369 1.24 -29.76 4.53
C ASP A 369 2.49 -29.28 3.77
N LYS A 370 2.53 -29.50 2.46
CA LYS A 370 3.71 -29.20 1.61
C LYS A 370 3.50 -28.02 0.71
N GLN A 371 2.33 -27.91 0.12
CA GLN A 371 2.00 -26.92 -0.90
C GLN A 371 0.62 -26.32 -0.64
N LYS A 372 0.35 -25.17 -1.22
CA LYS A 372 -0.97 -24.54 -1.14
C LYS A 372 -1.45 -24.14 -2.53
N LEU A 373 -2.73 -24.39 -2.80
CA LEU A 373 -3.42 -23.92 -4.00
C LEU A 373 -4.73 -23.26 -3.59
N TYR A 374 -4.75 -21.93 -3.65
CA TYR A 374 -5.97 -21.17 -3.38
C TYR A 374 -6.71 -20.89 -4.68
N LEU A 375 -8.02 -21.18 -4.68
CA LEU A 375 -8.96 -20.53 -5.58
C LEU A 375 -9.52 -19.32 -4.87
N PHE A 376 -9.53 -18.16 -5.53
CA PHE A 376 -10.01 -16.93 -4.92
C PHE A 376 -10.99 -16.17 -5.81
N GLY A 377 -11.78 -15.34 -5.16
CA GLY A 377 -12.57 -14.29 -5.76
C GLY A 377 -12.39 -12.98 -5.00
N ARG A 378 -12.46 -11.86 -5.72
CA ARG A 378 -12.39 -10.51 -5.17
C ARG A 378 -13.44 -9.61 -5.82
N TYR A 379 -13.99 -8.73 -4.99
CA TYR A 379 -14.85 -7.62 -5.41
C TYR A 379 -14.36 -6.32 -4.79
N ASP A 380 -14.28 -5.26 -5.60
CA ASP A 380 -13.99 -3.89 -5.19
C ASP A 380 -15.07 -2.96 -5.74
N ASP A 381 -15.48 -1.98 -4.92
CA ASP A 381 -16.34 -0.84 -5.30
C ASP A 381 -15.67 0.42 -4.75
N TYR A 382 -15.27 1.32 -5.64
CA TYR A 382 -14.62 2.55 -5.23
C TYR A 382 -14.99 3.73 -6.11
N ASN A 383 -14.92 4.91 -5.53
CA ASN A 383 -15.15 6.17 -6.22
C ASN A 383 -14.19 7.23 -5.68
N THR A 384 -13.23 7.64 -6.52
CA THR A 384 -12.26 8.68 -6.19
C THR A 384 -12.84 10.09 -6.29
N TYR A 385 -14.02 10.21 -6.89
CA TYR A 385 -14.77 11.46 -7.06
C TYR A 385 -16.23 11.29 -6.63
N ALA A 386 -16.44 10.85 -5.39
CA ALA A 386 -17.78 10.64 -4.85
C ALA A 386 -18.51 11.98 -4.66
N ALA A 387 -19.73 12.06 -5.16
CA ALA A 387 -20.51 13.29 -5.24
C ALA A 387 -20.79 13.92 -3.86
N GLY A 388 -20.14 15.04 -3.57
CA GLY A 388 -20.77 16.17 -2.89
C GLY A 388 -21.36 17.08 -3.97
N ASN A 389 -21.53 18.32 -3.80
CA ASN A 389 -22.16 19.31 -4.72
C ASN A 389 -21.53 19.45 -6.13
N GLN A 390 -20.81 18.45 -6.65
CA GLN A 390 -20.08 18.53 -7.89
C GLN A 390 -20.83 17.79 -9.00
N LYS A 391 -20.84 18.38 -10.21
CA LYS A 391 -21.48 17.81 -11.39
C LYS A 391 -20.95 16.41 -11.70
N ALA A 392 -21.82 15.48 -12.05
CA ALA A 392 -21.55 14.10 -12.38
C ALA A 392 -20.66 13.90 -13.65
N ALA A 393 -19.67 14.76 -13.87
CA ALA A 393 -18.86 14.80 -15.08
C ALA A 393 -17.87 13.62 -15.17
N TYR A 394 -17.51 13.01 -14.06
CA TYR A 394 -16.46 11.98 -13.96
C TYR A 394 -17.04 10.65 -13.47
N LYS A 395 -18.10 10.17 -14.13
CA LYS A 395 -18.76 8.90 -13.76
C LYS A 395 -17.86 7.67 -13.91
N TYR A 396 -16.80 7.76 -14.70
CA TYR A 396 -15.80 6.70 -14.87
C TYR A 396 -14.83 6.60 -13.67
N ASP A 397 -14.83 7.55 -12.74
CA ASP A 397 -14.11 7.46 -11.48
C ASP A 397 -14.80 6.55 -10.45
N HIS A 398 -16.07 6.19 -10.70
CA HIS A 398 -16.77 5.14 -9.96
C HIS A 398 -16.60 3.81 -10.68
N VAL A 399 -15.86 2.91 -10.08
CA VAL A 399 -15.47 1.61 -10.62
C VAL A 399 -15.94 0.49 -9.70
N LYS A 400 -16.52 -0.54 -10.29
CA LYS A 400 -16.73 -1.85 -9.67
C LYS A 400 -15.82 -2.84 -10.34
N ARG A 401 -14.99 -3.56 -9.57
CA ARG A 401 -14.09 -4.56 -10.12
C ARG A 401 -14.40 -5.93 -9.54
N MET A 402 -14.42 -6.94 -10.38
CA MET A 402 -14.42 -8.34 -9.98
C MET A 402 -13.15 -9.00 -10.48
N ALA A 403 -12.59 -9.89 -9.68
CA ALA A 403 -11.48 -10.73 -10.07
C ALA A 403 -11.68 -12.15 -9.54
N VAL A 404 -11.24 -13.13 -10.33
CA VAL A 404 -11.17 -14.54 -9.94
C VAL A 404 -9.84 -15.11 -10.37
N GLY A 405 -9.29 -16.04 -9.60
CA GLY A 405 -8.00 -16.56 -9.95
C GLY A 405 -7.49 -17.66 -9.04
N VAL A 406 -6.22 -17.97 -9.21
CA VAL A 406 -5.51 -19.02 -8.49
C VAL A 406 -4.18 -18.52 -7.97
N ASN A 407 -3.82 -18.95 -6.75
CA ASN A 407 -2.50 -18.74 -6.16
C ASN A 407 -1.92 -20.08 -5.76
N TYR A 408 -0.83 -20.47 -6.40
CA TYR A 408 -0.10 -21.69 -6.12
C TYR A 408 1.21 -21.39 -5.40
N SER A 409 1.38 -21.98 -4.23
CA SER A 409 2.63 -21.89 -3.45
C SER A 409 3.31 -23.25 -3.42
N PRO A 410 4.31 -23.49 -4.28
CA PRO A 410 5.11 -24.71 -4.26
C PRO A 410 5.96 -24.81 -3.00
N VAL A 411 6.42 -23.69 -2.49
CA VAL A 411 7.11 -23.49 -1.20
C VAL A 411 6.57 -22.25 -0.51
N LYS A 412 6.83 -22.12 0.78
CA LYS A 412 6.24 -21.04 1.61
C LYS A 412 6.52 -19.64 1.06
N GLN A 413 7.71 -19.41 0.49
CA GLN A 413 8.20 -18.10 0.09
C GLN A 413 7.90 -17.72 -1.36
N VAL A 414 7.39 -18.66 -2.17
CA VAL A 414 7.11 -18.44 -3.60
C VAL A 414 5.64 -18.64 -3.88
N ILE A 415 5.05 -17.68 -4.58
CA ILE A 415 3.65 -17.74 -4.98
C ILE A 415 3.56 -17.46 -6.49
N ILE A 416 2.93 -18.38 -7.22
CA ILE A 416 2.57 -18.20 -8.63
C ILE A 416 1.10 -17.83 -8.66
N LYS A 417 0.78 -16.69 -9.27
CA LYS A 417 -0.55 -16.10 -9.29
C LYS A 417 -1.09 -16.06 -10.71
N GLY A 418 -2.37 -16.34 -10.88
CA GLY A 418 -3.10 -16.16 -12.13
C GLY A 418 -4.47 -15.55 -11.86
N GLU A 419 -4.86 -14.56 -12.66
CA GLU A 419 -6.07 -13.78 -12.43
C GLU A 419 -6.75 -13.42 -13.75
N TYR A 420 -8.08 -13.51 -13.76
CA TYR A 420 -8.94 -12.78 -14.68
C TYR A 420 -9.67 -11.69 -13.87
N GLY A 421 -9.53 -10.45 -14.29
CA GLY A 421 -10.18 -9.29 -13.69
C GLY A 421 -11.03 -8.53 -14.69
N LYS A 422 -12.08 -7.85 -14.21
CA LYS A 422 -12.90 -6.96 -15.03
C LYS A 422 -13.37 -5.77 -14.21
N ARG A 423 -13.12 -4.57 -14.72
CA ARG A 423 -13.72 -3.34 -14.23
C ARG A 423 -15.02 -3.09 -14.97
N PHE A 424 -16.07 -2.84 -14.22
CA PHE A 424 -17.38 -2.41 -14.69
C PHE A 424 -17.50 -0.91 -14.48
N LEU A 425 -17.61 -0.18 -15.56
CA LEU A 425 -17.75 1.27 -15.53
C LEU A 425 -19.24 1.67 -15.64
N SER A 426 -19.55 2.91 -15.34
CA SER A 426 -20.89 3.46 -15.47
C SER A 426 -21.38 3.38 -16.92
N HIS A 427 -22.70 3.36 -17.11
CA HIS A 427 -23.30 3.34 -18.45
C HIS A 427 -22.76 4.47 -19.34
N GLY A 428 -22.37 4.10 -20.56
CA GLY A 428 -21.74 5.00 -21.53
C GLY A 428 -20.22 4.82 -21.67
N TYR A 429 -19.60 3.96 -20.84
CA TYR A 429 -18.18 3.60 -20.94
C TYR A 429 -17.99 2.12 -21.23
N ASN A 430 -16.83 1.78 -21.78
CA ASN A 430 -16.48 0.38 -22.05
C ASN A 430 -15.98 -0.30 -20.78
N ASP A 431 -16.39 -1.55 -20.58
CA ASP A 431 -15.81 -2.39 -19.52
C ASP A 431 -14.33 -2.70 -19.82
N GLU A 432 -13.56 -2.95 -18.76
CA GLU A 432 -12.11 -3.14 -18.85
C GLU A 432 -11.69 -4.53 -18.33
N PRO A 433 -11.80 -5.58 -19.17
CA PRO A 433 -11.34 -6.93 -18.81
C PRO A 433 -9.84 -7.09 -19.00
N SER A 434 -9.21 -7.91 -18.13
CA SER A 434 -7.79 -8.21 -18.18
C SER A 434 -7.48 -9.62 -17.70
N VAL A 435 -6.34 -10.16 -18.15
CA VAL A 435 -5.73 -11.39 -17.63
C VAL A 435 -4.33 -11.04 -17.13
N SER A 436 -3.96 -11.54 -15.96
CA SER A 436 -2.64 -11.33 -15.41
C SER A 436 -2.06 -12.62 -14.86
N LEU A 437 -0.75 -12.80 -15.01
CA LEU A 437 0.04 -13.87 -14.42
C LEU A 437 1.20 -13.24 -13.66
N GLY A 438 1.56 -13.79 -12.52
CA GLY A 438 2.65 -13.27 -11.72
C GLY A 438 3.38 -14.37 -10.97
N ILE A 439 4.64 -14.12 -10.68
CA ILE A 439 5.43 -14.86 -9.70
C ILE A 439 5.93 -13.89 -8.65
N THR A 440 5.78 -14.28 -7.40
CA THR A 440 6.14 -13.46 -6.24
C THR A 440 7.01 -14.27 -5.33
N TYR A 441 8.07 -13.66 -4.79
CA TYR A 441 8.79 -14.20 -3.66
C TYR A 441 8.73 -13.23 -2.47
N TYR A 442 8.88 -13.77 -1.24
CA TYR A 442 9.03 -12.97 -0.03
C TYR A 442 9.75 -13.75 1.08
N GLY A 443 10.50 -13.09 1.91
CA GLY A 443 11.12 -13.72 3.07
C GLY A 443 12.37 -13.04 3.58
N TRP A 444 12.91 -13.64 4.64
CA TRP A 444 14.19 -13.26 5.23
C TRP A 444 15.27 -14.25 4.78
N PHE A 445 16.41 -13.74 4.34
CA PHE A 445 17.58 -14.53 3.92
C PHE A 445 18.57 -14.72 5.06
N LEU A 446 18.62 -13.75 5.98
CA LEU A 446 19.43 -13.78 7.19
C LEU A 446 18.62 -13.22 8.37
N ARG A 447 18.63 -13.95 9.49
CA ARG A 447 18.03 -13.55 10.77
C ARG A 447 18.96 -13.89 11.95
#